data_82d674e21d6aa2caa3a33ff92de885a6
#
_entry.id   82d674e21d6aa2caa3a33ff92de885a6
#
_cell.length_a   1.000
_cell.length_b   1.000
_cell.length_c   1.000
_cell.angle_alpha   90.00
_cell.angle_beta   90.00
_cell.angle_gamma   90.00
#
_symmetry.space_group_name_H-M   'P 1'
#
loop_
_entity.id
_entity.type
_entity.pdbx_description
1 polymer ?
#
loop_
_entity_poly.entity_id
_entity_poly.type
_entity_poly.pdbx_seq_one_letter_code
_entity_poly.pdbx_strand_id
1 'polypeptide(L)'
;MTKKTQLTKELDEWLNDFVMKKYSEEYDVKIIIPKSNLNLLQEKRIQELKEVNLLEFQPDILGILTNKVSKETELIFIFRGTKTVGFTLIGEVLTYCKLVNPKLAIIASTNSVSSYVDEWINIKKEMDIVSFDSKKIIIFQWDEKTKRPDPYTITPIEKRSFFD
;
A
#
# COMPACT_ATOMS: atom_id res chain seq x y z
N MET A 1 -11.38 5.47 20.95
CA MET A 1 -10.64 4.98 19.75
C MET A 1 -9.72 6.08 19.25
N THR A 2 -8.45 5.82 19.04
CA THR A 2 -7.51 6.85 18.54
C THR A 2 -7.82 7.14 17.07
N LYS A 3 -7.52 8.38 16.58
CA LYS A 3 -7.64 8.72 15.13
C LYS A 3 -6.87 7.72 14.24
N LYS A 4 -5.75 7.22 14.74
CA LYS A 4 -4.93 6.21 14.11
C LYS A 4 -5.68 4.91 13.86
N THR A 5 -6.41 4.41 14.85
CA THR A 5 -7.18 3.17 14.78
C THR A 5 -8.39 3.31 13.84
N GLN A 6 -9.02 4.48 13.85
CA GLN A 6 -10.16 4.75 12.98
C GLN A 6 -9.74 4.79 11.49
N LEU A 7 -8.68 5.51 11.16
CA LEU A 7 -8.16 5.55 9.78
C LEU A 7 -7.81 4.14 9.27
N THR A 8 -7.17 3.31 10.09
CA THR A 8 -6.84 1.95 9.69
C THR A 8 -8.10 1.14 9.36
N LYS A 9 -9.15 1.27 10.18
CA LYS A 9 -10.41 0.58 9.93
C LYS A 9 -11.09 1.05 8.63
N GLU A 10 -11.14 2.34 8.40
CA GLU A 10 -11.72 2.91 7.18
C GLU A 10 -10.94 2.52 5.93
N LEU A 11 -9.60 2.52 6.02
CA LEU A 11 -8.74 2.03 4.93
C LEU A 11 -8.92 0.53 4.67
N ASP A 12 -9.09 -0.27 5.70
CA ASP A 12 -9.34 -1.71 5.58
C ASP A 12 -10.66 -1.99 4.86
N GLU A 13 -11.74 -1.32 5.27
CA GLU A 13 -13.05 -1.43 4.63
C GLU A 13 -12.99 -1.03 3.15
N TRP A 14 -12.42 0.14 2.86
CA TRP A 14 -12.26 0.61 1.49
C TRP A 14 -11.36 -0.30 0.65
N LEU A 15 -10.24 -0.74 1.20
CA LEU A 15 -9.31 -1.62 0.49
C LEU A 15 -9.97 -2.93 0.13
N ASN A 16 -10.72 -3.51 1.08
CA ASN A 16 -11.44 -4.75 0.83
C ASN A 16 -12.38 -4.61 -0.36
N ASP A 17 -13.20 -3.56 -0.39
CA ASP A 17 -14.11 -3.31 -1.49
C ASP A 17 -13.37 -3.08 -2.82
N PHE A 18 -12.31 -2.28 -2.80
CA PHE A 18 -11.49 -1.99 -3.98
C PHE A 18 -10.82 -3.25 -4.53
N VAL A 19 -10.18 -4.04 -3.66
CA VAL A 19 -9.44 -5.25 -4.06
C VAL A 19 -10.39 -6.33 -4.53
N MET A 20 -11.52 -6.51 -3.86
CA MET A 20 -12.56 -7.44 -4.29
C MET A 20 -13.10 -7.07 -5.67
N LYS A 21 -13.45 -5.81 -5.89
CA LYS A 21 -13.93 -5.33 -7.20
C LYS A 21 -12.89 -5.56 -8.31
N LYS A 22 -11.60 -5.34 -8.02
CA LYS A 22 -10.54 -5.34 -9.03
C LYS A 22 -9.94 -6.71 -9.31
N TYR A 23 -9.86 -7.58 -8.31
CA TYR A 23 -9.05 -8.80 -8.39
C TYR A 23 -9.81 -10.10 -8.11
N SER A 24 -11.06 -10.06 -7.60
CA SER A 24 -11.76 -11.29 -7.20
C SER A 24 -12.08 -12.27 -8.35
N GLU A 25 -12.08 -11.83 -9.59
CA GLU A 25 -12.26 -12.73 -10.74
C GLU A 25 -11.09 -13.71 -10.88
N GLU A 26 -9.86 -13.22 -10.73
CA GLU A 26 -8.61 -13.98 -10.93
C GLU A 26 -8.01 -14.52 -9.64
N TYR A 27 -8.29 -13.87 -8.49
CA TYR A 27 -7.64 -14.13 -7.22
C TYR A 27 -8.61 -14.45 -6.09
N ASP A 28 -8.21 -15.37 -5.21
CA ASP A 28 -8.73 -15.46 -3.85
C ASP A 28 -8.08 -14.36 -3.02
N VAL A 29 -8.90 -13.49 -2.43
CA VAL A 29 -8.45 -12.29 -1.71
C VAL A 29 -8.55 -12.48 -0.20
N LYS A 30 -7.51 -12.12 0.54
CA LYS A 30 -7.52 -12.03 2.00
C LYS A 30 -6.88 -10.72 2.43
N ILE A 31 -7.56 -9.94 3.25
CA ILE A 31 -7.04 -8.71 3.85
C ILE A 31 -6.79 -8.93 5.33
N ILE A 32 -5.64 -8.47 5.81
CA ILE A 32 -5.21 -8.63 7.20
C ILE A 32 -4.73 -7.28 7.73
N ILE A 33 -5.15 -6.93 8.96
CA ILE A 33 -4.52 -5.87 9.75
C ILE A 33 -3.53 -6.55 10.69
N PRO A 34 -2.22 -6.47 10.43
CA PRO A 34 -1.23 -7.14 11.26
C PRO A 34 -1.21 -6.54 12.67
N LYS A 35 -1.40 -7.36 13.68
CA LYS A 35 -1.29 -6.93 15.10
C LYS A 35 0.16 -7.01 15.60
N SER A 36 0.94 -7.88 14.98
CA SER A 36 2.36 -8.07 15.25
C SER A 36 3.03 -8.78 14.06
N ASN A 37 4.36 -8.76 13.99
CA ASN A 37 5.12 -9.52 12.99
C ASN A 37 4.86 -11.04 13.10
N LEU A 38 4.61 -11.54 14.32
CA LEU A 38 4.30 -12.95 14.57
C LEU A 38 3.00 -13.39 13.87
N ASN A 39 2.00 -12.52 13.77
CA ASN A 39 0.76 -12.84 13.05
C ASN A 39 0.99 -12.98 11.54
N LEU A 40 1.93 -12.23 10.99
CA LEU A 40 2.33 -12.35 9.58
C LEU A 40 3.08 -13.65 9.33
N LEU A 41 3.97 -14.06 10.25
CA LEU A 41 4.73 -15.31 10.15
C LEU A 41 3.85 -16.56 10.27
N GLN A 42 2.69 -16.47 10.91
CA GLN A 42 1.72 -17.57 11.01
C GLN A 42 0.90 -17.75 9.73
N GLU A 43 0.88 -16.75 8.85
CA GLU A 43 0.15 -16.88 7.58
C GLU A 43 0.95 -17.77 6.63
N LYS A 44 0.44 -18.97 6.36
CA LYS A 44 1.09 -19.98 5.52
C LYS A 44 1.53 -19.43 4.16
N ARG A 45 0.71 -18.56 3.56
CA ARG A 45 0.98 -17.94 2.26
C ARG A 45 2.18 -16.99 2.29
N ILE A 46 2.46 -16.37 3.45
CA ILE A 46 3.62 -15.51 3.65
C ILE A 46 4.87 -16.34 3.89
N GLN A 47 4.75 -17.45 4.62
CA GLN A 47 5.86 -18.39 4.84
C GLN A 47 6.42 -18.98 3.54
N GLU A 48 5.58 -19.11 2.51
CA GLU A 48 5.97 -19.60 1.20
C GLU A 48 6.80 -18.58 0.38
N LEU A 49 6.77 -17.31 0.76
CA LEU A 49 7.63 -16.26 0.18
C LEU A 49 9.02 -16.34 0.83
N LYS A 50 9.89 -17.18 0.29
CA LYS A 50 11.18 -17.61 0.86
C LYS A 50 12.21 -16.50 1.14
N GLU A 51 11.99 -15.28 0.67
CA GLU A 51 13.00 -14.21 0.67
C GLU A 51 12.68 -13.07 1.65
N VAL A 52 11.54 -13.12 2.36
CA VAL A 52 11.11 -12.00 3.18
C VAL A 52 11.51 -12.22 4.63
N ASN A 53 12.54 -11.52 5.11
CA ASN A 53 12.74 -11.35 6.54
C ASN A 53 11.69 -10.37 7.07
N LEU A 54 10.49 -10.89 7.34
CA LEU A 54 9.33 -10.13 7.80
C LEU A 54 9.47 -9.59 9.23
N LEU A 55 10.56 -9.88 9.94
CA LEU A 55 10.77 -9.46 11.32
C LEU A 55 10.88 -7.94 11.45
N GLU A 56 11.34 -7.26 10.40
CA GLU A 56 11.47 -5.79 10.39
C GLU A 56 10.37 -5.09 9.60
N PHE A 57 9.55 -5.86 8.86
CA PHE A 57 8.56 -5.36 7.94
C PHE A 57 7.14 -5.49 8.51
N GLN A 58 6.45 -4.39 8.69
CA GLN A 58 5.08 -4.38 9.16
C GLN A 58 4.25 -3.33 8.43
N PRO A 59 3.56 -3.70 7.33
CA PRO A 59 2.56 -2.82 6.74
C PRO A 59 1.40 -2.64 7.72
N ASP A 60 0.71 -1.52 7.65
CA ASP A 60 -0.48 -1.27 8.47
C ASP A 60 -1.65 -2.18 8.03
N ILE A 61 -1.75 -2.47 6.72
CA ILE A 61 -2.69 -3.44 6.15
C ILE A 61 -1.96 -4.26 5.09
N LEU A 62 -2.22 -5.56 5.08
CA LEU A 62 -1.68 -6.52 4.13
C LEU A 62 -2.81 -7.18 3.34
N GLY A 63 -2.78 -7.05 2.02
CA GLY A 63 -3.58 -7.86 1.10
C GLY A 63 -2.78 -9.07 0.62
N ILE A 64 -3.41 -10.23 0.61
CA ILE A 64 -2.88 -11.49 0.10
C ILE A 64 -3.78 -11.93 -1.05
N LEU A 65 -3.21 -11.98 -2.24
CA LEU A 65 -3.87 -12.40 -3.46
C LEU A 65 -3.32 -13.77 -3.87
N THR A 66 -4.15 -14.79 -3.91
CA THR A 66 -3.76 -16.10 -4.44
C THR A 66 -4.42 -16.31 -5.78
N ASN A 67 -3.64 -16.41 -6.84
CA ASN A 67 -4.17 -16.67 -8.17
C ASN A 67 -4.92 -18.00 -8.18
N LYS A 68 -6.15 -18.01 -8.70
CA LYS A 68 -7.03 -19.20 -8.65
C LYS A 68 -6.51 -20.34 -9.52
N VAL A 69 -5.74 -20.04 -10.57
CA VAL A 69 -5.19 -21.01 -11.52
C VAL A 69 -3.77 -21.41 -11.15
N SER A 70 -2.83 -20.47 -11.12
CA SER A 70 -1.42 -20.77 -10.85
C SER A 70 -1.10 -21.07 -9.39
N LYS A 71 -1.99 -20.69 -8.46
CA LYS A 71 -1.79 -20.75 -7.00
C LYS A 71 -0.65 -19.89 -6.48
N GLU A 72 -0.08 -19.05 -7.31
CA GLU A 72 0.93 -18.08 -6.90
C GLU A 72 0.32 -17.01 -5.99
N THR A 73 1.12 -16.54 -5.04
CA THR A 73 0.70 -15.53 -4.06
C THR A 73 1.38 -14.21 -4.37
N GLU A 74 0.58 -13.15 -4.48
CA GLU A 74 1.02 -11.77 -4.61
C GLU A 74 0.54 -10.95 -3.40
N LEU A 75 1.27 -9.91 -3.05
CA LEU A 75 0.95 -9.09 -1.88
C LEU A 75 0.54 -7.67 -2.27
N ILE A 76 -0.32 -7.09 -1.44
CA ILE A 76 -0.65 -5.66 -1.46
C ILE A 76 -0.24 -5.06 -0.13
N PHE A 77 0.49 -3.94 -0.17
CA PHE A 77 0.95 -3.24 1.00
C PHE A 77 0.24 -1.91 1.16
N ILE A 78 -0.28 -1.64 2.35
CA ILE A 78 -0.68 -0.29 2.74
C ILE A 78 0.10 0.13 3.96
N PHE A 79 0.77 1.25 3.83
CA PHE A 79 1.42 1.99 4.90
C PHE A 79 0.64 3.25 5.18
N ARG A 80 0.52 3.58 6.45
CA ARG A 80 -0.19 4.75 6.88
C ARG A 80 0.77 5.85 7.31
N GLY A 81 0.67 6.99 6.65
CA GLY A 81 1.32 8.21 7.07
C GLY A 81 0.48 8.92 8.15
N THR A 82 1.07 9.18 9.32
CA THR A 82 0.44 9.97 10.39
C THR A 82 0.78 11.46 10.35
N LYS A 83 1.71 11.82 9.49
CA LYS A 83 2.20 13.17 9.22
C LYS A 83 2.24 13.40 7.71
N THR A 84 2.62 14.59 7.30
CA THR A 84 2.95 14.86 5.90
C THR A 84 3.94 13.82 5.36
N VAL A 85 3.60 13.21 4.24
CA VAL A 85 4.43 12.15 3.63
C VAL A 85 5.69 12.76 3.06
N GLY A 86 6.84 12.36 3.59
CA GLY A 86 8.16 12.81 3.16
C GLY A 86 9.02 11.67 2.61
N PHE A 87 10.24 12.00 2.19
CA PHE A 87 11.17 11.03 1.58
C PHE A 87 11.54 9.87 2.50
N THR A 88 11.60 10.08 3.83
CA THR A 88 11.95 9.00 4.77
C THR A 88 10.95 7.85 4.69
N LEU A 89 9.65 8.13 4.79
CA LEU A 89 8.63 7.09 4.69
C LEU A 89 8.61 6.43 3.30
N ILE A 90 8.75 7.23 2.25
CA ILE A 90 8.81 6.71 0.88
C ILE A 90 10.02 5.78 0.70
N GLY A 91 11.19 6.19 1.17
CA GLY A 91 12.41 5.37 1.10
C GLY A 91 12.31 4.05 1.85
N GLU A 92 11.70 4.07 3.04
CA GLU A 92 11.42 2.87 3.81
C GLU A 92 10.50 1.92 3.04
N VAL A 93 9.35 2.41 2.58
CA VAL A 93 8.38 1.62 1.81
C VAL A 93 8.99 1.11 0.51
N LEU A 94 9.77 1.95 -0.19
CA LEU A 94 10.43 1.57 -1.43
C LEU A 94 11.43 0.42 -1.20
N THR A 95 12.16 0.45 -0.10
CA THR A 95 13.07 -0.64 0.26
C THR A 95 12.32 -1.96 0.39
N TYR A 96 11.20 -1.97 1.10
CA TYR A 96 10.37 -3.18 1.21
C TYR A 96 9.79 -3.60 -0.13
N CYS A 97 9.35 -2.65 -0.95
CA CYS A 97 8.83 -2.96 -2.29
C CYS A 97 9.88 -3.60 -3.20
N LYS A 98 11.14 -3.17 -3.11
CA LYS A 98 12.24 -3.77 -3.88
C LYS A 98 12.61 -5.18 -3.40
N LEU A 99 12.49 -5.45 -2.11
CA LEU A 99 12.77 -6.77 -1.52
C LEU A 99 11.66 -7.79 -1.81
N VAL A 100 10.40 -7.37 -1.72
CA VAL A 100 9.23 -8.26 -1.78
C VAL A 100 8.54 -8.25 -3.13
N ASN A 101 8.68 -7.17 -3.89
CA ASN A 101 8.02 -6.94 -5.17
C ASN A 101 6.49 -7.11 -5.13
N PRO A 102 5.76 -6.40 -4.23
CA PRO A 102 4.31 -6.55 -4.13
C PRO A 102 3.60 -6.17 -5.44
N LYS A 103 2.39 -6.67 -5.62
CA LYS A 103 1.53 -6.29 -6.75
C LYS A 103 1.13 -4.82 -6.71
N LEU A 104 0.89 -4.32 -5.50
CA LEU A 104 0.49 -2.95 -5.23
C LEU A 104 1.07 -2.48 -3.90
N ALA A 105 1.60 -1.26 -3.87
CA ALA A 105 2.04 -0.60 -2.65
C ALA A 105 1.41 0.79 -2.56
N ILE A 106 0.83 1.09 -1.41
CA ILE A 106 0.11 2.33 -1.13
C ILE A 106 0.66 2.97 0.13
N ILE A 107 0.84 4.29 0.11
CA ILE A 107 0.99 5.13 1.28
C ILE A 107 -0.26 5.99 1.40
N ALA A 108 -1.09 5.73 2.41
CA ALA A 108 -2.28 6.52 2.71
C ALA A 108 -2.03 7.42 3.93
N SER A 109 -2.35 8.70 3.84
CA SER A 109 -2.15 9.66 4.91
C SER A 109 -3.38 10.54 5.11
N THR A 110 -3.60 11.02 6.33
CA THR A 110 -4.59 12.09 6.60
C THR A 110 -4.07 13.48 6.21
N ASN A 111 -2.78 13.59 5.89
CA ASN A 111 -2.14 14.82 5.45
C ASN A 111 -1.64 14.65 4.01
N SER A 112 -1.41 15.77 3.35
CA SER A 112 -0.86 15.78 1.99
C SER A 112 0.58 15.27 1.93
N VAL A 113 1.04 15.01 0.74
CA VAL A 113 2.46 14.81 0.42
C VAL A 113 3.20 16.13 0.66
N SER A 114 4.46 16.10 1.11
CA SER A 114 5.26 17.31 1.24
C SER A 114 5.46 17.98 -0.13
N SER A 115 5.56 19.31 -0.15
CA SER A 115 5.80 20.06 -1.38
C SER A 115 7.08 19.62 -2.12
N TYR A 116 8.11 19.22 -1.38
CA TYR A 116 9.35 18.71 -1.97
C TYR A 116 9.13 17.37 -2.68
N VAL A 117 8.39 16.46 -2.06
CA VAL A 117 8.05 15.15 -2.69
C VAL A 117 7.22 15.38 -3.94
N ASP A 118 6.20 16.25 -3.87
CA ASP A 118 5.36 16.58 -5.02
C ASP A 118 6.17 17.19 -6.17
N GLU A 119 7.06 18.15 -5.86
CA GLU A 119 7.96 18.74 -6.84
C GLU A 119 8.83 17.69 -7.54
N TRP A 120 9.47 16.79 -6.76
CA TRP A 120 10.36 15.79 -7.33
C TRP A 120 9.64 14.76 -8.20
N ILE A 121 8.49 14.28 -7.76
CA ILE A 121 7.74 13.24 -8.48
C ILE A 121 6.95 13.84 -9.65
N ASN A 122 6.15 14.86 -9.40
CA ASN A 122 5.17 15.32 -10.38
C ASN A 122 5.71 16.41 -11.32
N ILE A 123 6.68 17.20 -10.88
CA ILE A 123 7.28 18.31 -11.67
C ILE A 123 8.59 17.84 -12.32
N LYS A 124 9.56 17.40 -11.53
CA LYS A 124 10.87 16.96 -12.04
C LYS A 124 10.86 15.58 -12.68
N LYS A 125 9.79 14.79 -12.44
CA LYS A 125 9.63 13.43 -12.97
C LYS A 125 10.70 12.42 -12.49
N GLU A 126 11.24 12.63 -11.30
CA GLU A 126 12.18 11.72 -10.65
C GLU A 126 11.45 10.50 -10.08
N MET A 127 10.95 9.65 -10.99
CA MET A 127 10.07 8.53 -10.66
C MET A 127 10.78 7.41 -9.91
N ASP A 128 12.10 7.32 -9.95
CA ASP A 128 12.89 6.28 -9.29
C ASP A 128 12.69 6.24 -7.77
N ILE A 129 12.33 7.38 -7.16
CA ILE A 129 12.06 7.48 -5.73
C ILE A 129 10.77 6.75 -5.29
N VAL A 130 9.90 6.39 -6.24
CA VAL A 130 8.67 5.64 -5.98
C VAL A 130 8.56 4.37 -6.82
N SER A 131 9.54 4.09 -7.69
CA SER A 131 9.48 2.97 -8.63
C SER A 131 10.18 1.72 -8.09
N PHE A 132 9.52 0.58 -8.26
CA PHE A 132 10.08 -0.73 -7.98
C PHE A 132 9.64 -1.71 -9.08
N ASP A 133 10.61 -2.39 -9.68
CA ASP A 133 10.38 -3.17 -10.89
C ASP A 133 9.64 -2.31 -11.95
N SER A 134 8.56 -2.79 -12.53
CA SER A 134 7.70 -2.03 -13.47
C SER A 134 6.56 -1.26 -12.78
N LYS A 135 6.53 -1.20 -11.44
CA LYS A 135 5.45 -0.67 -10.63
C LYS A 135 5.86 0.59 -9.88
N LYS A 136 4.87 1.27 -9.30
CA LYS A 136 5.09 2.49 -8.50
C LYS A 136 4.30 2.45 -7.21
N ILE A 137 4.89 2.99 -6.15
CA ILE A 137 4.17 3.31 -4.91
C ILE A 137 3.15 4.38 -5.25
N ILE A 138 1.90 4.17 -4.83
CA ILE A 138 0.83 5.17 -4.96
C ILE A 138 0.63 5.83 -3.61
N ILE A 139 0.68 7.15 -3.59
CA ILE A 139 0.55 7.96 -2.39
C ILE A 139 -0.71 8.81 -2.52
N PHE A 140 -1.54 8.87 -1.47
CA PHE A 140 -2.71 9.74 -1.46
C PHE A 140 -3.06 10.24 -0.06
N GLN A 141 -3.79 11.35 -0.02
CA GLN A 141 -4.50 11.80 1.16
C GLN A 141 -5.85 11.10 1.26
N TRP A 142 -6.16 10.62 2.46
CA TRP A 142 -7.47 10.05 2.78
C TRP A 142 -8.47 11.17 3.03
N ASP A 143 -9.58 11.15 2.30
CA ASP A 143 -10.69 12.06 2.57
C ASP A 143 -11.61 11.45 3.63
N GLU A 144 -11.56 12.01 4.84
CA GLU A 144 -12.35 11.54 5.98
C GLU A 144 -13.86 11.74 5.78
N LYS A 145 -14.29 12.61 4.87
CA LYS A 145 -15.72 12.87 4.61
C LYS A 145 -16.29 11.84 3.65
N THR A 146 -15.60 11.59 2.56
CA THR A 146 -16.05 10.67 1.50
C THR A 146 -15.60 9.22 1.73
N LYS A 147 -14.73 8.98 2.73
CA LYS A 147 -14.15 7.67 3.06
C LYS A 147 -13.49 6.98 1.87
N ARG A 148 -12.67 7.74 1.15
CA ARG A 148 -11.93 7.27 -0.02
C ARG A 148 -10.68 8.12 -0.27
N PRO A 149 -9.75 7.65 -1.15
CA PRO A 149 -8.65 8.49 -1.62
C PRO A 149 -9.14 9.79 -2.21
N ASP A 150 -8.52 10.91 -1.85
CA ASP A 150 -8.76 12.19 -2.53
C ASP A 150 -8.06 12.15 -3.90
N PRO A 151 -8.81 12.14 -5.02
CA PRO A 151 -8.23 11.97 -6.36
C PRO A 151 -7.27 13.08 -6.75
N TYR A 152 -7.40 14.26 -6.15
CA TYR A 152 -6.53 15.41 -6.45
C TYR A 152 -5.16 15.31 -5.78
N THR A 153 -5.02 14.46 -4.77
CA THR A 153 -3.78 14.29 -4.00
C THR A 153 -2.97 13.07 -4.43
N ILE A 154 -3.50 12.26 -5.36
CA ILE A 154 -2.83 11.03 -5.81
C ILE A 154 -1.51 11.38 -6.50
N THR A 155 -0.44 10.78 -5.98
CA THR A 155 0.94 10.93 -6.47
C THR A 155 1.55 9.53 -6.70
N PRO A 156 2.17 9.24 -7.84
CA PRO A 156 2.32 10.10 -9.03
C PRO A 156 0.98 10.45 -9.72
N ILE A 157 0.91 11.63 -10.32
CA ILE A 157 -0.32 12.14 -11.00
C ILE A 157 -0.87 11.15 -12.04
N GLU A 158 -0.03 10.41 -12.73
CA GLU A 158 -0.41 9.41 -13.73
C GLU A 158 -1.23 8.23 -13.14
N LYS A 159 -1.26 8.10 -11.82
CA LYS A 159 -2.02 7.06 -11.09
C LYS A 159 -3.40 7.52 -10.64
N ARG A 160 -3.84 8.72 -11.01
CA ARG A 160 -5.13 9.27 -10.55
C ARG A 160 -6.33 8.41 -10.91
N SER A 161 -6.34 7.82 -12.10
CA SER A 161 -7.43 6.93 -12.56
C SER A 161 -7.32 5.49 -12.04
N PHE A 162 -6.32 5.17 -11.24
CA PHE A 162 -6.10 3.79 -10.78
C PHE A 162 -7.21 3.27 -9.85
N PHE A 163 -7.86 4.17 -9.12
CA PHE A 163 -8.91 3.86 -8.14
C PHE A 163 -10.33 4.15 -8.64
N ASP A 164 -10.51 4.51 -9.92
CA ASP A 164 -11.81 4.77 -10.55
C ASP A 164 -12.65 3.49 -10.77
#